data_e51ed6ec9b773a446470ea630928bb51
#
_entry.id   e51ed6ec9b773a446470ea630928bb51
#
_cell.length_a   1.000
_cell.length_b   1.000
_cell.length_c   1.000
_cell.angle_alpha   90.00
_cell.angle_beta   90.00
_cell.angle_gamma   90.00
#
_symmetry.space_group_name_H-M   'P 1'
#
loop_
_entity.id
_entity.type
_entity.pdbx_description
1 polymer ?
#
loop_
_entity_poly.entity_id
_entity_poly.type
_entity_poly.pdbx_seq_one_letter_code
_entity_poly.pdbx_strand_id
1 'polypeptide(L)'
;MEKTFPLLHKKQKNKKQKMRAEGFLTWRQSIVRYWQLYLLVLPVVAYFIIFKYWPMYGVQIAFRDFSPGKGFFGSEWVGPEYFKQFFSSFSFTVILKNTLLLSVTLLVFSFPAPIILALLINEIQNRHYKKVLQTVTYAPHFLSTVVMVSMLVAFVNTDTGIINTCLKQMGFEAIDFMSDPKRFRPMYIITDIWKGAGWGSIIYLSSLSSINPALYEAAKIDGASRFKQMLHITLPALAPTIVLMLIMDCGRIMNVGFEKVLLMQNSLNLDVSEVISTYVYKMGIGQMKFSYSTAIDLFNSVINLIMLLSVNKISKKISGSGMF
;
A
#
# COMPACT_ATOMS: atom_id res chain seq x y z
N MET A 1 13.17 -46.34 50.25
CA MET A 1 12.58 -44.99 50.20
C MET A 1 12.32 -44.59 48.74
N GLU A 2 11.42 -45.24 48.01
CA GLU A 2 11.22 -44.93 46.58
C GLU A 2 9.83 -45.36 46.11
N LYS A 3 8.77 -44.76 46.63
CA LYS A 3 7.37 -45.02 46.17
C LYS A 3 6.41 -43.82 46.19
N THR A 4 6.89 -42.56 46.27
CA THR A 4 5.97 -41.41 46.43
C THR A 4 5.96 -40.41 45.23
N PHE A 5 6.71 -40.62 44.14
CA PHE A 5 6.82 -39.66 43.03
C PHE A 5 5.82 -39.80 41.86
N PRO A 6 5.14 -40.91 41.58
CA PRO A 6 4.25 -40.98 40.40
C PRO A 6 2.88 -40.32 40.60
N LEU A 7 2.42 -40.14 41.84
CA LEU A 7 1.10 -39.54 42.10
C LEU A 7 1.05 -38.01 41.95
N LEU A 8 2.16 -37.32 42.17
CA LEU A 8 2.26 -35.87 42.00
C LEU A 8 2.24 -35.43 40.52
N HIS A 9 2.89 -36.22 39.65
CA HIS A 9 2.89 -35.97 38.21
C HIS A 9 1.51 -36.18 37.57
N LYS A 10 0.75 -37.17 38.05
CA LYS A 10 -0.60 -37.47 37.56
C LYS A 10 -1.61 -36.40 38.02
N LYS A 11 -1.47 -35.83 39.23
CA LYS A 11 -2.27 -34.70 39.71
C LYS A 11 -1.99 -33.39 38.98
N GLN A 12 -0.72 -33.13 38.64
CA GLN A 12 -0.36 -31.90 37.85
C GLN A 12 -0.84 -32.02 36.40
N LYS A 13 -0.77 -33.19 35.78
CA LYS A 13 -1.27 -33.42 34.42
C LYS A 13 -2.79 -33.31 34.33
N ASN A 14 -3.51 -33.82 35.33
CA ASN A 14 -4.97 -33.66 35.44
C ASN A 14 -5.39 -32.21 35.73
N LYS A 15 -4.61 -31.44 36.51
CA LYS A 15 -4.89 -30.03 36.79
C LYS A 15 -4.66 -29.16 35.56
N LYS A 16 -3.60 -29.45 34.77
CA LYS A 16 -3.35 -28.77 33.49
C LYS A 16 -4.40 -29.13 32.42
N GLN A 17 -4.88 -30.38 32.41
CA GLN A 17 -5.98 -30.77 31.50
C GLN A 17 -7.31 -30.16 31.92
N LYS A 18 -7.61 -30.06 33.22
CA LYS A 18 -8.81 -29.37 33.71
C LYS A 18 -8.78 -27.90 33.44
N MET A 19 -7.64 -27.21 33.65
CA MET A 19 -7.48 -25.81 33.28
C MET A 19 -7.57 -25.55 31.77
N ARG A 20 -7.18 -26.49 30.91
CA ARG A 20 -7.41 -26.43 29.46
C ARG A 20 -8.87 -26.64 29.08
N ALA A 21 -9.61 -27.50 29.81
CA ALA A 21 -11.02 -27.76 29.56
C ALA A 21 -11.96 -26.65 30.06
N GLU A 22 -11.56 -25.95 31.14
CA GLU A 22 -12.35 -24.82 31.67
C GLU A 22 -12.16 -23.49 30.90
N GLY A 23 -11.21 -23.42 29.95
CA GLY A 23 -10.91 -22.21 29.17
C GLY A 23 -11.63 -22.08 27.83
N PHE A 24 -12.22 -23.13 27.28
CA PHE A 24 -12.90 -23.06 25.99
C PHE A 24 -14.41 -23.09 26.17
N LEU A 25 -15.02 -21.90 26.23
CA LEU A 25 -16.45 -21.76 26.09
C LEU A 25 -16.89 -22.35 24.76
N THR A 26 -17.98 -23.13 24.75
CA THR A 26 -18.59 -23.55 23.50
C THR A 26 -19.03 -22.30 22.72
N TRP A 27 -19.08 -22.39 21.39
CA TRP A 27 -19.41 -21.25 20.52
C TRP A 27 -20.72 -20.55 20.95
N ARG A 28 -21.73 -21.33 21.33
CA ARG A 28 -23.00 -20.81 21.87
C ARG A 28 -22.81 -20.04 23.18
N GLN A 29 -22.03 -20.56 24.11
CA GLN A 29 -21.74 -19.92 25.39
C GLN A 29 -20.96 -18.61 25.21
N SER A 30 -20.02 -18.59 24.24
CA SER A 30 -19.29 -17.38 23.88
C SER A 30 -20.20 -16.29 23.31
N ILE A 31 -21.14 -16.66 22.42
CA ILE A 31 -22.11 -15.69 21.85
C ILE A 31 -22.97 -15.11 22.97
N VAL A 32 -23.56 -15.96 23.83
CA VAL A 32 -24.43 -15.46 24.91
C VAL A 32 -23.67 -14.60 25.92
N ARG A 33 -22.44 -15.00 26.27
CA ARG A 33 -21.62 -14.26 27.26
C ARG A 33 -21.07 -12.96 26.73
N TYR A 34 -20.75 -12.89 25.43
CA TYR A 34 -20.11 -11.73 24.79
C TYR A 34 -20.98 -11.09 23.71
N TRP A 35 -22.30 -11.20 23.78
CA TRP A 35 -23.24 -10.68 22.78
C TRP A 35 -23.04 -9.20 22.44
N GLN A 36 -22.61 -8.40 23.46
CA GLN A 36 -22.31 -6.98 23.28
C GLN A 36 -21.14 -6.75 22.31
N LEU A 37 -20.10 -7.60 22.37
CA LEU A 37 -18.97 -7.52 21.43
C LEU A 37 -19.40 -7.89 20.00
N TYR A 38 -20.24 -8.93 19.87
CA TYR A 38 -20.80 -9.30 18.56
C TYR A 38 -21.68 -8.19 17.98
N LEU A 39 -22.47 -7.50 18.82
CA LEU A 39 -23.28 -6.36 18.40
C LEU A 39 -22.41 -5.20 17.90
N LEU A 40 -21.26 -4.92 18.56
CA LEU A 40 -20.31 -3.89 18.10
C LEU A 40 -19.63 -4.26 16.79
N VAL A 41 -19.36 -5.53 16.54
CA VAL A 41 -18.70 -6.01 15.31
C VAL A 41 -19.70 -6.15 14.15
N LEU A 42 -20.99 -6.33 14.43
CA LEU A 42 -22.04 -6.59 13.43
C LEU A 42 -22.10 -5.50 12.34
N PRO A 43 -22.08 -4.19 12.64
CA PRO A 43 -22.10 -3.16 11.59
C PRO A 43 -20.90 -3.26 10.65
N VAL A 44 -19.71 -3.58 11.20
CA VAL A 44 -18.47 -3.75 10.42
C VAL A 44 -18.58 -4.97 9.51
N VAL A 45 -19.04 -6.11 10.04
CA VAL A 45 -19.28 -7.33 9.25
C VAL A 45 -20.29 -7.10 8.17
N ALA A 46 -21.43 -6.45 8.49
CA ALA A 46 -22.47 -6.10 7.52
C ALA A 46 -21.91 -5.20 6.40
N TYR A 47 -21.10 -4.20 6.75
CA TYR A 47 -20.41 -3.35 5.78
C TYR A 47 -19.54 -4.17 4.82
N PHE A 48 -18.71 -5.08 5.35
CA PHE A 48 -17.85 -5.91 4.51
C PHE A 48 -18.67 -6.84 3.60
N ILE A 49 -19.74 -7.48 4.13
CA ILE A 49 -20.60 -8.36 3.33
C ILE A 49 -21.25 -7.56 2.20
N ILE A 50 -21.87 -6.42 2.50
CA ILE A 50 -22.65 -5.64 1.53
C ILE A 50 -21.74 -4.95 0.51
N PHE A 51 -20.63 -4.31 0.96
CA PHE A 51 -19.84 -3.44 0.11
C PHE A 51 -18.55 -4.06 -0.42
N LYS A 52 -18.12 -5.23 0.09
CA LYS A 52 -16.91 -5.92 -0.38
C LYS A 52 -17.24 -7.29 -0.97
N TYR A 53 -17.96 -8.15 -0.26
CA TYR A 53 -18.24 -9.50 -0.74
C TYR A 53 -19.36 -9.54 -1.78
N TRP A 54 -20.45 -8.82 -1.57
CA TRP A 54 -21.56 -8.77 -2.55
C TRP A 54 -21.11 -8.29 -3.93
N PRO A 55 -20.33 -7.20 -4.09
CA PRO A 55 -19.84 -6.77 -5.39
C PRO A 55 -18.92 -7.78 -6.09
N MET A 56 -18.28 -8.71 -5.36
CA MET A 56 -17.48 -9.78 -5.99
C MET A 56 -18.30 -10.67 -6.92
N TYR A 57 -19.63 -10.76 -6.69
CA TYR A 57 -20.51 -11.43 -7.63
C TYR A 57 -20.47 -10.79 -9.03
N GLY A 58 -20.17 -9.49 -9.11
CA GLY A 58 -19.98 -8.75 -10.35
C GLY A 58 -18.79 -9.19 -11.20
N VAL A 59 -17.86 -9.98 -10.66
CA VAL A 59 -16.70 -10.53 -11.42
C VAL A 59 -17.16 -11.31 -12.66
N GLN A 60 -18.35 -11.94 -12.62
CA GLN A 60 -18.89 -12.65 -13.79
C GLN A 60 -19.15 -11.75 -15.01
N ILE A 61 -19.24 -10.41 -14.83
CA ILE A 61 -19.36 -9.44 -15.93
C ILE A 61 -18.17 -9.59 -16.90
N ALA A 62 -16.97 -9.92 -16.40
CA ALA A 62 -15.79 -10.14 -17.22
C ALA A 62 -15.95 -11.27 -18.26
N PHE A 63 -16.89 -12.19 -18.04
CA PHE A 63 -17.14 -13.37 -18.88
C PHE A 63 -18.46 -13.31 -19.63
N ARG A 64 -19.19 -12.20 -19.53
CA ARG A 64 -20.49 -11.98 -20.15
C ARG A 64 -20.44 -10.77 -21.07
N ASP A 65 -21.24 -10.76 -22.12
CA ASP A 65 -21.56 -9.53 -22.87
C ASP A 65 -22.63 -8.75 -22.10
N PHE A 66 -22.17 -8.07 -21.04
CA PHE A 66 -23.03 -7.46 -20.05
C PHE A 66 -23.70 -6.20 -20.58
N SER A 67 -25.03 -6.20 -20.54
CA SER A 67 -25.85 -5.03 -20.77
C SER A 67 -26.65 -4.69 -19.51
N PRO A 68 -26.56 -3.45 -19.00
CA PRO A 68 -27.31 -3.04 -17.80
C PRO A 68 -28.82 -3.30 -17.89
N GLY A 69 -29.41 -3.14 -19.08
CA GLY A 69 -30.83 -3.38 -19.31
C GLY A 69 -31.26 -4.86 -19.23
N LYS A 70 -30.31 -5.79 -19.50
CA LYS A 70 -30.56 -7.25 -19.41
C LYS A 70 -30.18 -7.83 -18.05
N GLY A 71 -29.38 -7.10 -17.29
CA GLY A 71 -28.83 -7.57 -16.01
C GLY A 71 -27.87 -8.75 -16.14
N PHE A 72 -27.48 -9.34 -15.01
CA PHE A 72 -26.52 -10.45 -15.00
C PHE A 72 -27.02 -11.71 -15.72
N PHE A 73 -28.26 -12.11 -15.46
CA PHE A 73 -28.83 -13.37 -15.99
C PHE A 73 -29.25 -13.28 -17.44
N GLY A 74 -29.65 -12.08 -17.90
CA GLY A 74 -30.09 -11.86 -19.29
C GLY A 74 -28.92 -11.55 -20.24
N SER A 75 -27.71 -11.37 -19.74
CA SER A 75 -26.52 -11.11 -20.53
C SER A 75 -25.87 -12.43 -20.98
N GLU A 76 -25.47 -12.53 -22.24
CA GLU A 76 -24.88 -13.72 -22.83
C GLU A 76 -23.51 -14.05 -22.21
N TRP A 77 -23.21 -15.34 -22.05
CA TRP A 77 -21.92 -15.81 -21.58
C TRP A 77 -20.96 -15.98 -22.76
N VAL A 78 -19.91 -15.13 -22.85
CA VAL A 78 -18.91 -15.11 -23.93
C VAL A 78 -17.55 -15.69 -23.49
N GLY A 79 -17.44 -16.14 -22.26
CA GLY A 79 -16.21 -16.70 -21.74
C GLY A 79 -15.04 -15.70 -21.71
N PRO A 80 -13.79 -16.10 -22.10
CA PRO A 80 -12.60 -15.26 -21.99
C PRO A 80 -12.39 -14.29 -23.17
N GLU A 81 -13.44 -13.95 -23.94
CA GLU A 81 -13.32 -13.15 -25.16
C GLU A 81 -12.74 -11.76 -24.88
N TYR A 82 -13.20 -11.07 -23.85
CA TYR A 82 -12.69 -9.74 -23.48
C TYR A 82 -11.23 -9.74 -23.01
N PHE A 83 -10.77 -10.84 -22.44
CA PHE A 83 -9.35 -11.02 -22.12
C PHE A 83 -8.52 -11.16 -23.40
N LYS A 84 -8.97 -11.98 -24.37
CA LYS A 84 -8.30 -12.11 -25.66
C LYS A 84 -8.24 -10.77 -26.38
N GLN A 85 -9.35 -10.03 -26.41
CA GLN A 85 -9.42 -8.69 -26.98
C GLN A 85 -8.41 -7.75 -26.33
N PHE A 86 -8.30 -7.76 -25.00
CA PHE A 86 -7.33 -6.93 -24.29
C PHE A 86 -5.88 -7.28 -24.64
N PHE A 87 -5.52 -8.56 -24.56
CA PHE A 87 -4.15 -9.02 -24.86
C PHE A 87 -3.73 -8.78 -26.31
N SER A 88 -4.68 -8.77 -27.24
CA SER A 88 -4.44 -8.50 -28.66
C SER A 88 -4.45 -7.02 -28.99
N SER A 89 -4.82 -6.15 -28.05
CA SER A 89 -4.90 -4.71 -28.28
C SER A 89 -3.52 -4.06 -28.27
N PHE A 90 -3.31 -3.08 -29.16
CA PHE A 90 -2.08 -2.25 -29.15
C PHE A 90 -1.86 -1.56 -27.78
N SER A 91 -2.95 -1.15 -27.12
CA SER A 91 -2.91 -0.48 -25.83
C SER A 91 -2.36 -1.38 -24.71
N PHE A 92 -2.50 -2.70 -24.81
CA PHE A 92 -2.05 -3.64 -23.77
C PHE A 92 -0.59 -3.44 -23.39
N THR A 93 0.30 -3.47 -24.39
CA THR A 93 1.75 -3.35 -24.14
C THR A 93 2.12 -2.00 -23.53
N VAL A 94 1.52 -0.92 -24.05
CA VAL A 94 1.80 0.45 -23.57
C VAL A 94 1.34 0.61 -22.11
N ILE A 95 0.10 0.24 -21.80
CA ILE A 95 -0.51 0.38 -20.50
C ILE A 95 0.20 -0.48 -19.46
N LEU A 96 0.49 -1.75 -19.80
CA LEU A 96 1.21 -2.66 -18.91
C LEU A 96 2.62 -2.14 -18.61
N LYS A 97 3.36 -1.71 -19.64
CA LYS A 97 4.68 -1.11 -19.48
C LYS A 97 4.65 0.14 -18.58
N ASN A 98 3.71 1.05 -18.81
CA ASN A 98 3.59 2.27 -18.01
C ASN A 98 3.23 1.95 -16.57
N THR A 99 2.28 1.04 -16.34
CA THR A 99 1.90 0.60 -14.99
C THR A 99 3.10 0.00 -14.26
N LEU A 100 3.82 -0.92 -14.88
CA LEU A 100 4.99 -1.56 -14.28
C LEU A 100 6.13 -0.56 -14.03
N LEU A 101 6.46 0.30 -15.00
CA LEU A 101 7.52 1.29 -14.83
C LEU A 101 7.19 2.27 -13.72
N LEU A 102 5.95 2.76 -13.64
CA LEU A 102 5.56 3.69 -12.59
C LEU A 102 5.54 2.99 -11.23
N SER A 103 5.04 1.77 -11.15
CA SER A 103 5.00 0.96 -9.93
C SER A 103 6.40 0.65 -9.39
N VAL A 104 7.31 0.19 -10.27
CA VAL A 104 8.68 -0.12 -9.87
C VAL A 104 9.42 1.15 -9.43
N THR A 105 9.26 2.27 -10.14
CA THR A 105 9.87 3.54 -9.73
C THR A 105 9.32 4.03 -8.39
N LEU A 106 8.03 3.89 -8.12
CA LEU A 106 7.46 4.18 -6.79
C LEU A 106 8.06 3.28 -5.72
N LEU A 107 8.18 1.98 -5.98
CA LEU A 107 8.76 1.03 -5.04
C LEU A 107 10.23 1.36 -4.73
N VAL A 108 11.00 1.82 -5.72
CA VAL A 108 12.42 2.14 -5.55
C VAL A 108 12.62 3.49 -4.84
N PHE A 109 11.81 4.49 -5.12
CA PHE A 109 12.04 5.85 -4.62
C PHE A 109 11.06 6.25 -3.50
N SER A 110 9.77 5.93 -3.61
CA SER A 110 8.77 6.35 -2.61
C SER A 110 8.77 5.42 -1.40
N PHE A 111 9.00 4.11 -1.57
CA PHE A 111 9.01 3.16 -0.44
C PHE A 111 10.13 3.41 0.57
N PRO A 112 11.41 3.69 0.18
CA PRO A 112 12.47 4.00 1.14
C PRO A 112 12.32 5.36 1.82
N ALA A 113 11.62 6.31 1.23
CA ALA A 113 11.54 7.68 1.72
C ALA A 113 11.01 7.80 3.16
N PRO A 114 9.89 7.16 3.56
CA PRO A 114 9.41 7.18 4.94
C PRO A 114 10.35 6.46 5.92
N ILE A 115 11.11 5.45 5.47
CA ILE A 115 12.09 4.75 6.29
C ILE A 115 13.25 5.69 6.60
N ILE A 116 13.80 6.32 5.58
CA ILE A 116 14.90 7.29 5.71
C ILE A 116 14.46 8.45 6.61
N LEU A 117 13.26 8.99 6.39
CA LEU A 117 12.72 10.07 7.20
C LEU A 117 12.55 9.65 8.67
N ALA A 118 12.06 8.44 8.94
CA ALA A 118 11.92 7.92 10.29
C ALA A 118 13.28 7.78 11.00
N LEU A 119 14.30 7.27 10.30
CA LEU A 119 15.66 7.17 10.84
C LEU A 119 16.23 8.55 11.16
N LEU A 120 16.08 9.54 10.25
CA LEU A 120 16.53 10.91 10.48
C LEU A 120 15.80 11.58 11.67
N ILE A 121 14.49 11.44 11.75
CA ILE A 121 13.69 11.98 12.87
C ILE A 121 14.08 11.29 14.19
N ASN A 122 14.44 10.02 14.16
CA ASN A 122 14.83 9.28 15.36
C ASN A 122 16.13 9.82 15.97
N GLU A 123 17.07 10.29 15.17
CA GLU A 123 18.33 10.87 15.62
C GLU A 123 18.19 12.25 16.31
N ILE A 124 17.05 12.91 16.16
CA ILE A 124 16.80 14.23 16.73
C ILE A 124 16.57 14.11 18.23
N GLN A 125 17.44 14.73 19.04
CA GLN A 125 17.38 14.71 20.51
C GLN A 125 16.41 15.75 21.06
N ASN A 126 16.33 16.94 20.42
CA ASN A 126 15.45 18.02 20.87
C ASN A 126 13.98 17.67 20.59
N ARG A 127 13.19 17.46 21.64
CA ARG A 127 11.78 17.05 21.56
C ARG A 127 10.90 18.08 20.83
N HIS A 128 11.17 19.38 21.01
CA HIS A 128 10.39 20.44 20.36
C HIS A 128 10.66 20.45 18.86
N TYR A 129 11.92 20.43 18.46
CA TYR A 129 12.30 20.37 17.04
C TYR A 129 11.77 19.10 16.36
N LYS A 130 11.88 17.95 17.02
CA LYS A 130 11.32 16.68 16.54
C LYS A 130 9.81 16.79 16.28
N LYS A 131 9.05 17.38 17.23
CA LYS A 131 7.61 17.57 17.09
C LYS A 131 7.25 18.51 15.95
N VAL A 132 7.96 19.63 15.80
CA VAL A 132 7.76 20.57 14.68
C VAL A 132 8.01 19.88 13.33
N LEU A 133 9.13 19.18 13.20
CA LEU A 133 9.48 18.46 11.97
C LEU A 133 8.43 17.39 11.61
N GLN A 134 7.97 16.61 12.61
CA GLN A 134 6.89 15.66 12.43
C GLN A 134 5.61 16.34 11.94
N THR A 135 5.20 17.44 12.58
CA THR A 135 3.99 18.17 12.18
C THR A 135 4.08 18.69 10.75
N VAL A 136 5.21 19.29 10.37
CA VAL A 136 5.42 19.84 9.03
C VAL A 136 5.46 18.73 7.97
N THR A 137 6.13 17.61 8.25
CA THR A 137 6.23 16.50 7.29
C THR A 137 4.95 15.68 7.17
N TYR A 138 4.09 15.67 8.21
CA TYR A 138 2.80 14.97 8.18
C TYR A 138 1.70 15.79 7.50
N ALA A 139 1.80 17.12 7.54
CA ALA A 139 0.76 18.02 7.04
C ALA A 139 0.36 17.77 5.58
N PRO A 140 1.28 17.50 4.61
CA PRO A 140 0.92 17.27 3.22
C PRO A 140 -0.01 16.07 3.01
N HIS A 141 0.03 15.07 3.89
CA HIS A 141 -0.82 13.88 3.81
C HIS A 141 -2.31 14.21 3.86
N PHE A 142 -2.70 15.25 4.61
CA PHE A 142 -4.10 15.66 4.78
C PHE A 142 -4.66 16.45 3.60
N LEU A 143 -3.83 16.83 2.64
CA LEU A 143 -4.31 17.45 1.41
C LEU A 143 -5.00 16.42 0.52
N SER A 144 -6.16 16.76 -0.04
CA SER A 144 -6.77 15.91 -1.06
C SER A 144 -5.86 15.81 -2.28
N THR A 145 -5.98 14.72 -3.04
CA THR A 145 -5.18 14.53 -4.26
C THR A 145 -5.46 15.62 -5.29
N VAL A 146 -6.72 16.07 -5.40
CA VAL A 146 -7.12 17.15 -6.29
C VAL A 146 -6.38 18.44 -5.93
N VAL A 147 -6.42 18.85 -4.65
CA VAL A 147 -5.73 20.05 -4.18
C VAL A 147 -4.23 19.95 -4.42
N MET A 148 -3.63 18.83 -4.11
CA MET A 148 -2.19 18.60 -4.31
C MET A 148 -1.79 18.72 -5.78
N VAL A 149 -2.55 18.10 -6.69
CA VAL A 149 -2.26 18.21 -8.14
C VAL A 149 -2.53 19.63 -8.65
N SER A 150 -3.59 20.31 -8.19
CA SER A 150 -3.85 21.71 -8.56
C SER A 150 -2.73 22.65 -8.11
N MET A 151 -2.21 22.46 -6.88
CA MET A 151 -1.03 23.21 -6.41
C MET A 151 0.19 22.91 -7.27
N LEU A 152 0.42 21.64 -7.61
CA LEU A 152 1.52 21.25 -8.49
C LEU A 152 1.43 21.97 -9.82
N VAL A 153 0.27 21.91 -10.50
CA VAL A 153 0.02 22.59 -11.79
C VAL A 153 0.27 24.09 -11.69
N ALA A 154 -0.22 24.73 -10.61
CA ALA A 154 0.00 26.16 -10.38
C ALA A 154 1.49 26.49 -10.19
N PHE A 155 2.24 25.67 -9.44
CA PHE A 155 3.66 25.92 -9.17
C PHE A 155 4.56 25.71 -10.39
N VAL A 156 4.23 24.77 -11.27
CA VAL A 156 5.01 24.46 -12.46
C VAL A 156 4.48 25.14 -13.73
N ASN A 157 3.42 25.98 -13.63
CA ASN A 157 2.87 26.68 -14.78
C ASN A 157 3.97 27.42 -15.53
N THR A 158 3.95 27.38 -16.87
CA THR A 158 5.00 27.94 -17.74
C THR A 158 5.12 29.43 -17.63
N ASP A 159 4.00 30.16 -17.45
CA ASP A 159 3.96 31.60 -17.46
C ASP A 159 4.03 32.20 -16.06
N THR A 160 3.22 31.71 -15.13
CA THR A 160 2.99 32.29 -13.80
C THR A 160 3.52 31.43 -12.65
N GLY A 161 3.97 30.21 -12.94
CA GLY A 161 4.43 29.27 -11.90
C GLY A 161 5.73 29.74 -11.24
N ILE A 162 5.77 29.60 -9.90
CA ILE A 162 6.94 30.03 -9.10
C ILE A 162 8.22 29.30 -9.54
N ILE A 163 8.13 28.03 -9.93
CA ILE A 163 9.30 27.24 -10.38
C ILE A 163 9.85 27.82 -11.69
N ASN A 164 9.00 28.09 -12.67
CA ASN A 164 9.42 28.67 -13.93
C ASN A 164 9.87 30.14 -13.78
N THR A 165 9.28 30.88 -12.86
CA THR A 165 9.75 32.24 -12.52
C THR A 165 11.17 32.22 -11.98
N CYS A 166 11.47 31.31 -11.05
CA CYS A 166 12.82 31.14 -10.54
C CYS A 166 13.81 30.69 -11.64
N LEU A 167 13.41 29.74 -12.50
CA LEU A 167 14.25 29.31 -13.63
C LEU A 167 14.59 30.47 -14.58
N LYS A 168 13.60 31.30 -14.94
CA LYS A 168 13.80 32.47 -15.77
C LYS A 168 14.76 33.49 -15.11
N GLN A 169 14.64 33.72 -13.80
CA GLN A 169 15.56 34.58 -13.05
C GLN A 169 17.00 34.07 -13.01
N MET A 170 17.16 32.73 -13.05
CA MET A 170 18.48 32.08 -13.12
C MET A 170 19.04 31.99 -14.55
N GLY A 171 18.34 32.54 -15.55
CA GLY A 171 18.76 32.56 -16.96
C GLY A 171 18.40 31.33 -17.77
N PHE A 172 17.53 30.43 -17.23
CA PHE A 172 17.03 29.28 -17.95
C PHE A 172 15.71 29.60 -18.68
N GLU A 173 15.44 28.83 -19.74
CA GLU A 173 14.14 28.90 -20.41
C GLU A 173 13.03 28.27 -19.56
N ALA A 174 11.79 28.73 -19.80
CA ALA A 174 10.64 28.12 -19.14
C ALA A 174 10.42 26.68 -19.62
N ILE A 175 10.04 25.82 -18.69
CA ILE A 175 9.85 24.40 -18.93
C ILE A 175 8.37 24.07 -18.79
N ASP A 176 7.79 23.40 -19.79
CA ASP A 176 6.46 22.81 -19.66
C ASP A 176 6.57 21.43 -18.97
N PHE A 177 6.43 21.45 -17.65
CA PHE A 177 6.56 20.25 -16.82
C PHE A 177 5.39 19.29 -16.99
N MET A 178 4.19 19.78 -17.30
CA MET A 178 2.99 18.95 -17.35
C MET A 178 2.80 18.27 -18.70
N SER A 179 3.27 18.88 -19.78
CA SER A 179 3.09 18.35 -21.13
C SER A 179 4.26 17.49 -21.61
N ASP A 180 5.46 17.63 -21.00
CA ASP A 180 6.63 16.83 -21.35
C ASP A 180 6.52 15.39 -20.81
N PRO A 181 6.40 14.36 -21.69
CA PRO A 181 6.30 12.97 -21.26
C PRO A 181 7.46 12.51 -20.36
N LYS A 182 8.67 13.05 -20.55
CA LYS A 182 9.86 12.68 -19.78
C LYS A 182 9.74 13.13 -18.31
N ARG A 183 8.96 14.17 -18.04
CA ARG A 183 8.82 14.80 -16.72
C ARG A 183 7.67 14.22 -15.91
N PHE A 184 6.73 13.54 -16.54
CA PHE A 184 5.55 12.97 -15.87
C PHE A 184 5.95 12.08 -14.67
N ARG A 185 6.81 11.07 -14.88
CA ARG A 185 7.19 10.14 -13.82
C ARG A 185 7.99 10.80 -12.69
N PRO A 186 9.02 11.63 -12.94
CA PRO A 186 9.70 12.37 -11.88
C PRO A 186 8.75 13.23 -11.06
N MET A 187 7.86 13.98 -11.70
CA MET A 187 6.88 14.83 -11.02
C MET A 187 5.92 14.00 -10.15
N TYR A 188 5.47 12.89 -10.68
CA TYR A 188 4.63 11.95 -9.95
C TYR A 188 5.33 11.43 -8.69
N ILE A 189 6.58 10.99 -8.80
CA ILE A 189 7.36 10.41 -7.68
C ILE A 189 7.66 11.48 -6.63
N ILE A 190 8.14 12.66 -7.03
CA ILE A 190 8.49 13.74 -6.09
C ILE A 190 7.26 14.14 -5.26
N THR A 191 6.12 14.31 -5.92
CA THR A 191 4.88 14.67 -5.22
C THR A 191 4.33 13.53 -4.36
N ASP A 192 4.59 12.28 -4.73
CA ASP A 192 4.24 11.11 -3.94
C ASP A 192 5.05 11.03 -2.65
N ILE A 193 6.36 11.20 -2.76
CA ILE A 193 7.28 11.27 -1.61
C ILE A 193 6.89 12.43 -0.69
N TRP A 194 6.68 13.61 -1.25
CA TRP A 194 6.31 14.80 -0.46
C TRP A 194 5.01 14.60 0.33
N LYS A 195 4.00 14.01 -0.29
CA LYS A 195 2.70 13.74 0.36
C LYS A 195 2.76 12.57 1.34
N GLY A 196 3.51 11.51 1.02
CA GLY A 196 3.42 10.22 1.70
C GLY A 196 4.50 9.94 2.73
N ALA A 197 5.72 10.48 2.56
CA ALA A 197 6.86 10.10 3.38
C ALA A 197 6.68 10.40 4.87
N GLY A 198 6.11 11.57 5.19
CA GLY A 198 5.85 11.96 6.58
C GLY A 198 4.89 11.00 7.27
N TRP A 199 3.73 10.79 6.70
CA TRP A 199 2.72 9.89 7.26
C TRP A 199 3.23 8.44 7.35
N GLY A 200 3.86 7.94 6.28
CA GLY A 200 4.45 6.60 6.26
C GLY A 200 5.55 6.40 7.31
N SER A 201 6.26 7.46 7.72
CA SER A 201 7.29 7.38 8.76
C SER A 201 6.77 7.03 10.14
N ILE A 202 5.48 7.26 10.43
CA ILE A 202 4.86 7.03 11.75
C ILE A 202 4.99 5.57 12.17
N ILE A 203 4.73 4.63 11.27
CA ILE A 203 4.79 3.21 11.59
C ILE A 203 6.22 2.77 11.93
N TYR A 204 7.21 3.30 11.22
CA TYR A 204 8.62 3.02 11.48
C TYR A 204 9.07 3.67 12.78
N LEU A 205 8.67 4.91 13.08
CA LEU A 205 8.95 5.58 14.35
C LEU A 205 8.33 4.84 15.54
N SER A 206 7.14 4.31 15.39
CA SER A 206 6.49 3.46 16.40
C SER A 206 7.32 2.18 16.66
N SER A 207 7.76 1.51 15.59
CA SER A 207 8.62 0.33 15.68
C SER A 207 9.98 0.67 16.34
N LEU A 208 10.59 1.81 15.99
CA LEU A 208 11.83 2.29 16.60
C LEU A 208 11.70 2.53 18.11
N SER A 209 10.55 3.03 18.57
CA SER A 209 10.30 3.29 19.97
C SER A 209 10.22 2.03 20.85
N SER A 210 10.04 0.87 20.23
CA SER A 210 9.99 -0.43 20.92
C SER A 210 11.36 -1.11 21.10
N ILE A 211 12.41 -0.54 20.51
CA ILE A 211 13.79 -1.09 20.63
C ILE A 211 14.30 -0.84 22.05
N ASN A 212 14.88 -1.88 22.66
CA ASN A 212 15.45 -1.79 24.00
C ASN A 212 16.62 -0.80 24.05
N PRO A 213 16.55 0.28 24.87
CA PRO A 213 17.62 1.27 25.00
C PRO A 213 18.95 0.68 25.43
N ALA A 214 18.96 -0.41 26.22
CA ALA A 214 20.18 -1.06 26.69
C ALA A 214 21.10 -1.53 25.54
N LEU A 215 20.54 -1.84 24.34
CA LEU A 215 21.35 -2.19 23.18
C LEU A 215 22.21 -1.01 22.70
N TYR A 216 21.65 0.20 22.75
CA TYR A 216 22.39 1.41 22.36
C TYR A 216 23.43 1.82 23.42
N GLU A 217 23.11 1.59 24.69
CA GLU A 217 24.03 1.86 25.81
C GLU A 217 25.24 0.93 25.74
N ALA A 218 25.04 -0.37 25.54
CA ALA A 218 26.11 -1.34 25.34
C ALA A 218 27.00 -0.97 24.13
N ALA A 219 26.37 -0.67 22.99
CA ALA A 219 27.10 -0.28 21.79
C ALA A 219 27.92 1.02 21.96
N LYS A 220 27.46 1.96 22.80
CA LYS A 220 28.25 3.16 23.15
C LYS A 220 29.45 2.83 24.00
N ILE A 221 29.32 1.89 24.95
CA ILE A 221 30.47 1.42 25.77
C ILE A 221 31.51 0.76 24.87
N ASP A 222 31.05 -0.01 23.85
CA ASP A 222 31.92 -0.62 22.84
C ASP A 222 32.51 0.37 21.81
N GLY A 223 32.24 1.68 21.95
CA GLY A 223 32.76 2.73 21.07
C GLY A 223 32.09 2.79 19.69
N ALA A 224 30.90 2.20 19.51
CA ALA A 224 30.17 2.25 18.25
C ALA A 224 29.65 3.65 17.95
N SER A 225 29.98 4.19 16.78
CA SER A 225 29.45 5.46 16.28
C SER A 225 27.93 5.36 16.03
N ARG A 226 27.21 6.50 15.98
CA ARG A 226 25.77 6.56 15.69
C ARG A 226 25.42 5.85 14.38
N PHE A 227 26.25 5.99 13.36
CA PHE A 227 26.04 5.32 12.07
C PHE A 227 26.15 3.80 12.21
N LYS A 228 27.13 3.30 12.98
CA LYS A 228 27.24 1.86 13.27
C LYS A 228 26.05 1.35 14.07
N GLN A 229 25.59 2.11 15.08
CA GLN A 229 24.37 1.76 15.85
C GLN A 229 23.14 1.71 14.94
N MET A 230 22.97 2.67 14.03
CA MET A 230 21.86 2.69 13.06
C MET A 230 21.90 1.45 12.15
N LEU A 231 23.07 1.08 11.64
CA LEU A 231 23.22 -0.02 10.69
C LEU A 231 23.07 -1.40 11.33
N HIS A 232 23.56 -1.59 12.58
CA HIS A 232 23.64 -2.91 13.22
C HIS A 232 22.59 -3.14 14.31
N ILE A 233 21.93 -2.09 14.82
CA ILE A 233 20.87 -2.22 15.84
C ILE A 233 19.54 -1.74 15.27
N THR A 234 19.51 -0.49 14.80
CA THR A 234 18.25 0.16 14.41
C THR A 234 17.64 -0.49 13.15
N LEU A 235 18.42 -0.60 12.08
CA LEU A 235 17.95 -1.13 10.80
C LEU A 235 17.55 -2.62 10.87
N PRO A 236 18.33 -3.52 11.51
CA PRO A 236 17.90 -4.91 11.72
C PRO A 236 16.63 -5.04 12.57
N ALA A 237 16.48 -4.19 13.61
CA ALA A 237 15.25 -4.18 14.43
C ALA A 237 14.02 -3.71 13.66
N LEU A 238 14.20 -2.83 12.67
CA LEU A 238 13.13 -2.40 11.76
C LEU A 238 12.80 -3.40 10.66
N ALA A 239 13.69 -4.34 10.37
CA ALA A 239 13.55 -5.25 9.23
C ALA A 239 12.21 -5.97 9.16
N PRO A 240 11.61 -6.50 10.27
CA PRO A 240 10.29 -7.12 10.22
C PRO A 240 9.19 -6.16 9.76
N THR A 241 9.23 -4.90 10.22
CA THR A 241 8.27 -3.87 9.84
C THR A 241 8.45 -3.46 8.38
N ILE A 242 9.70 -3.28 7.93
CA ILE A 242 10.03 -2.97 6.53
C ILE A 242 9.52 -4.08 5.60
N VAL A 243 9.78 -5.33 5.94
CA VAL A 243 9.35 -6.49 5.18
C VAL A 243 7.84 -6.58 5.09
N LEU A 244 7.14 -6.35 6.20
CA LEU A 244 5.67 -6.36 6.23
C LEU A 244 5.09 -5.27 5.32
N MET A 245 5.61 -4.04 5.40
CA MET A 245 5.19 -2.94 4.55
C MET A 245 5.50 -3.21 3.07
N LEU A 246 6.66 -3.78 2.77
CA LEU A 246 7.04 -4.17 1.41
C LEU A 246 6.06 -5.20 0.81
N ILE A 247 5.67 -6.22 1.59
CA ILE A 247 4.68 -7.21 1.16
C ILE A 247 3.34 -6.53 0.85
N MET A 248 2.90 -5.61 1.70
CA MET A 248 1.64 -4.88 1.50
C MET A 248 1.68 -4.00 0.26
N ASP A 249 2.78 -3.30 0.00
CA ASP A 249 2.94 -2.44 -1.17
C ASP A 249 3.06 -3.26 -2.46
N CYS A 250 3.79 -4.37 -2.44
CA CYS A 250 3.85 -5.31 -3.56
C CYS A 250 2.49 -5.95 -3.87
N GLY A 251 1.64 -6.17 -2.86
CA GLY A 251 0.26 -6.64 -3.06
C GLY A 251 -0.64 -5.65 -3.79
N ARG A 252 -0.21 -4.41 -3.96
CA ARG A 252 -0.93 -3.35 -4.68
C ARG A 252 -0.12 -2.75 -5.81
N ILE A 253 0.94 -3.43 -6.24
CA ILE A 253 1.95 -2.90 -7.17
C ILE A 253 1.34 -2.46 -8.51
N MET A 254 0.28 -3.13 -8.96
CA MET A 254 -0.42 -2.78 -10.20
C MET A 254 -1.47 -1.67 -10.00
N ASN A 255 -1.79 -1.30 -8.75
CA ASN A 255 -2.75 -0.27 -8.41
C ASN A 255 -2.04 1.07 -8.20
N VAL A 256 -1.47 1.60 -9.26
CA VAL A 256 -0.88 2.94 -9.25
C VAL A 256 -2.00 3.97 -9.07
N GLY A 257 -1.80 4.92 -8.17
CA GLY A 257 -2.79 5.90 -7.71
C GLY A 257 -3.65 6.52 -8.81
N PHE A 258 -4.79 5.87 -9.08
CA PHE A 258 -5.73 6.21 -10.15
C PHE A 258 -6.04 7.72 -10.23
N GLU A 259 -6.50 8.30 -9.11
CA GLU A 259 -6.93 9.69 -9.05
C GLU A 259 -5.80 10.65 -9.43
N LYS A 260 -4.61 10.43 -8.89
CA LYS A 260 -3.44 11.29 -9.14
C LYS A 260 -2.97 11.19 -10.60
N VAL A 261 -2.90 9.97 -11.14
CA VAL A 261 -2.53 9.77 -12.55
C VAL A 261 -3.55 10.45 -13.46
N LEU A 262 -4.85 10.25 -13.21
CA LEU A 262 -5.92 10.84 -14.02
C LEU A 262 -5.87 12.35 -14.02
N LEU A 263 -5.62 12.99 -12.87
CA LEU A 263 -5.52 14.45 -12.73
C LEU A 263 -4.25 15.03 -13.36
N MET A 264 -3.17 14.25 -13.47
CA MET A 264 -1.92 14.67 -14.10
C MET A 264 -1.86 14.35 -15.60
N GLN A 265 -2.80 13.55 -16.11
CA GLN A 265 -2.86 13.20 -17.53
C GLN A 265 -3.31 14.37 -18.40
N ASN A 266 -2.70 14.48 -19.57
CA ASN A 266 -3.17 15.32 -20.68
C ASN A 266 -2.86 14.62 -22.01
N SER A 267 -3.35 15.17 -23.13
CA SER A 267 -3.17 14.59 -24.46
C SER A 267 -1.70 14.42 -24.88
N LEU A 268 -0.80 15.24 -24.37
CA LEU A 268 0.62 15.27 -24.75
C LEU A 268 1.47 14.27 -23.96
N ASN A 269 1.03 13.88 -22.76
CA ASN A 269 1.75 12.92 -21.90
C ASN A 269 1.11 11.54 -21.82
N LEU A 270 0.01 11.30 -22.55
CA LEU A 270 -0.80 10.08 -22.46
C LEU A 270 0.00 8.82 -22.72
N ASP A 271 0.94 8.84 -23.63
CA ASP A 271 1.80 7.70 -24.01
C ASP A 271 2.60 7.13 -22.82
N VAL A 272 2.91 7.95 -21.84
CA VAL A 272 3.71 7.56 -20.67
C VAL A 272 2.92 7.54 -19.36
N SER A 273 1.74 8.18 -19.34
CA SER A 273 0.91 8.34 -18.15
C SER A 273 -0.27 7.39 -18.10
N GLU A 274 -0.71 6.81 -19.24
CA GLU A 274 -1.84 5.88 -19.21
C GLU A 274 -1.45 4.56 -18.56
N VAL A 275 -2.13 4.24 -17.46
CA VAL A 275 -1.94 3.02 -16.66
C VAL A 275 -3.22 2.20 -16.66
N ILE A 276 -3.14 0.94 -16.19
CA ILE A 276 -4.30 0.03 -16.18
C ILE A 276 -5.52 0.67 -15.52
N SER A 277 -5.36 1.30 -14.35
CA SER A 277 -6.48 1.86 -13.60
C SER A 277 -7.18 3.03 -14.32
N THR A 278 -6.43 3.91 -14.99
CA THR A 278 -7.02 5.01 -15.77
C THR A 278 -7.68 4.52 -17.06
N TYR A 279 -7.11 3.51 -17.68
CA TYR A 279 -7.69 2.89 -18.86
C TYR A 279 -9.00 2.15 -18.54
N VAL A 280 -9.02 1.36 -17.46
CA VAL A 280 -10.25 0.70 -16.97
C VAL A 280 -11.36 1.71 -16.71
N TYR A 281 -11.06 2.82 -16.09
CA TYR A 281 -12.01 3.90 -15.84
C TYR A 281 -12.57 4.49 -17.15
N LYS A 282 -11.70 4.85 -18.09
CA LYS A 282 -12.09 5.41 -19.39
C LYS A 282 -12.95 4.44 -20.21
N MET A 283 -12.58 3.16 -20.22
CA MET A 283 -13.35 2.14 -20.95
C MET A 283 -14.67 1.81 -20.24
N GLY A 284 -14.64 1.62 -18.92
CA GLY A 284 -15.80 1.20 -18.14
C GLY A 284 -16.83 2.30 -17.97
N ILE A 285 -16.41 3.45 -17.45
CA ILE A 285 -17.32 4.57 -17.14
C ILE A 285 -17.46 5.51 -18.33
N GLY A 286 -16.34 5.86 -18.99
CA GLY A 286 -16.36 6.80 -20.11
C GLY A 286 -17.01 6.24 -21.38
N GLN A 287 -16.77 4.96 -21.70
CA GLN A 287 -17.29 4.32 -22.91
C GLN A 287 -18.35 3.25 -22.65
N MET A 288 -18.77 3.04 -21.38
CA MET A 288 -19.77 2.04 -20.96
C MET A 288 -19.44 0.59 -21.36
N LYS A 289 -18.14 0.29 -21.58
CA LYS A 289 -17.66 -1.06 -21.93
C LYS A 289 -17.41 -1.87 -20.65
N PHE A 290 -18.47 -2.17 -19.92
CA PHE A 290 -18.40 -2.77 -18.59
C PHE A 290 -17.70 -4.12 -18.57
N SER A 291 -18.03 -5.01 -19.51
CA SER A 291 -17.44 -6.34 -19.60
C SER A 291 -15.93 -6.28 -19.85
N TYR A 292 -15.53 -5.47 -20.82
CA TYR A 292 -14.14 -5.28 -21.18
C TYR A 292 -13.31 -4.69 -20.04
N SER A 293 -13.83 -3.63 -19.40
CA SER A 293 -13.15 -3.00 -18.26
C SER A 293 -13.07 -3.93 -17.05
N THR A 294 -14.13 -4.70 -16.76
CA THR A 294 -14.11 -5.69 -15.66
C THR A 294 -13.12 -6.82 -15.93
N ALA A 295 -12.97 -7.27 -17.17
CA ALA A 295 -11.96 -8.26 -17.53
C ALA A 295 -10.52 -7.75 -17.28
N ILE A 296 -10.26 -6.49 -17.64
CA ILE A 296 -8.94 -5.87 -17.40
C ILE A 296 -8.68 -5.70 -15.90
N ASP A 297 -9.68 -5.26 -15.12
CA ASP A 297 -9.52 -5.09 -13.67
C ASP A 297 -9.36 -6.43 -12.95
N LEU A 298 -10.04 -7.48 -13.41
CA LEU A 298 -9.82 -8.84 -12.91
C LEU A 298 -8.41 -9.34 -13.21
N PHE A 299 -7.89 -9.12 -14.41
CA PHE A 299 -6.48 -9.40 -14.75
C PHE A 299 -5.53 -8.66 -13.80
N ASN A 300 -5.74 -7.38 -13.58
CA ASN A 300 -4.97 -6.55 -12.65
C ASN A 300 -4.99 -7.13 -11.23
N SER A 301 -6.17 -7.53 -10.75
CA SER A 301 -6.37 -8.14 -9.42
C SER A 301 -5.63 -9.48 -9.28
N VAL A 302 -5.65 -10.32 -10.32
CA VAL A 302 -4.92 -11.60 -10.34
C VAL A 302 -3.41 -11.37 -10.28
N ILE A 303 -2.87 -10.41 -11.03
CA ILE A 303 -1.44 -10.06 -10.96
C ILE A 303 -1.07 -9.57 -9.55
N ASN A 304 -1.87 -8.68 -8.95
CA ASN A 304 -1.64 -8.21 -7.59
C ASN A 304 -1.62 -9.38 -6.58
N LEU A 305 -2.53 -10.33 -6.71
CA LEU A 305 -2.56 -11.53 -5.85
C LEU A 305 -1.30 -12.39 -6.03
N ILE A 306 -0.88 -12.64 -7.27
CA ILE A 306 0.34 -13.39 -7.56
C ILE A 306 1.55 -12.68 -6.96
N MET A 307 1.65 -11.37 -7.12
CA MET A 307 2.74 -10.56 -6.55
C MET A 307 2.76 -10.63 -5.02
N LEU A 308 1.61 -10.46 -4.38
CA LEU A 308 1.48 -10.57 -2.92
C LEU A 308 1.99 -11.92 -2.40
N LEU A 309 1.49 -13.02 -2.99
CA LEU A 309 1.86 -14.37 -2.57
C LEU A 309 3.34 -14.68 -2.84
N SER A 310 3.87 -14.22 -3.98
CA SER A 310 5.27 -14.42 -4.36
C SER A 310 6.21 -13.68 -3.42
N VAL A 311 5.95 -12.40 -3.15
CA VAL A 311 6.77 -11.59 -2.25
C VAL A 311 6.66 -12.10 -0.82
N ASN A 312 5.48 -12.49 -0.34
CA ASN A 312 5.30 -13.09 0.97
C ASN A 312 6.13 -14.40 1.12
N LYS A 313 6.12 -15.28 0.10
CA LYS A 313 6.90 -16.52 0.10
C LYS A 313 8.41 -16.25 0.11
N ILE A 314 8.87 -15.30 -0.70
CA ILE A 314 10.29 -14.89 -0.78
C ILE A 314 10.72 -14.30 0.58
N SER A 315 9.94 -13.40 1.13
CA SER A 315 10.20 -12.73 2.40
C SER A 315 10.30 -13.74 3.54
N LYS A 316 9.36 -14.69 3.63
CA LYS A 316 9.37 -15.76 4.65
C LYS A 316 10.63 -16.62 4.55
N LYS A 317 11.15 -16.86 3.33
CA LYS A 317 12.38 -17.63 3.10
C LYS A 317 13.65 -16.85 3.50
N ILE A 318 13.68 -15.54 3.27
CA ILE A 318 14.88 -14.71 3.49
C ILE A 318 14.96 -14.20 4.93
N SER A 319 13.89 -13.66 5.46
CA SER A 319 13.87 -12.97 6.76
C SER A 319 13.21 -13.79 7.89
N GLY A 320 12.67 -14.97 7.59
CA GLY A 320 11.86 -15.73 8.54
C GLY A 320 10.51 -15.07 8.89
N SER A 321 10.27 -13.86 8.38
CA SER A 321 9.08 -13.07 8.65
C SER A 321 8.19 -13.04 7.41
N GLY A 322 6.91 -13.33 7.56
CA GLY A 322 5.89 -13.27 6.53
C GLY A 322 4.58 -12.79 7.11
N MET A 323 3.62 -12.47 6.26
CA MET A 323 2.29 -12.02 6.67
C MET A 323 1.36 -13.20 6.98
N PHE A 324 1.58 -14.34 6.30
CA PHE A 324 0.80 -15.57 6.42
C PHE A 324 1.68 -16.77 6.75
#